data_cb953cd702edfc3ae70c2d57a7156d13
#
_entry.id   cb953cd702edfc3ae70c2d57a7156d13
#
_cell.length_a   1.000
_cell.length_b   1.000
_cell.length_c   1.000
_cell.angle_alpha   90.00
_cell.angle_beta   90.00
_cell.angle_gamma   90.00
#
_symmetry.space_group_name_H-M   'P 1'
#
loop_
_entity.id
_entity.type
_entity.pdbx_description
1 polymer ?
#
loop_
_entity_poly.entity_id
_entity_poly.type
_entity_poly.pdbx_seq_one_letter_code
_entity_poly.pdbx_strand_id
1 'polypeptide(L)'
;LLEEFDIPEHLLKARIRSARMVSPRGESVDMPIDGTFVGMVDRDEFDPWLRDRAGRAGADVVAGVFKSLCYEGDLVSLTYQTKKENPRTETVTARSVIGADGARSAVARVTIPDAEKTPWVLAYHEIIEVPEDQSWDAYDPDRCDVWYQGRLSPDFYAWVFPHGRNASIGVGSAHKDFSAKASVAALREDVGLTEATTKRKEGAPIPMKPMKRWDDGRAVLVSGDAAGVVAPASGEGIYYAMLCGRLAADAMHGFLETGD
;
A
#
# COMPACT_ATOMS: atom_id res chain seq x y z
N LEU A 1 11.50 9.44 -7.15
CA LEU A 1 10.09 9.47 -6.79
C LEU A 1 9.57 10.90 -6.55
N LEU A 2 10.17 11.68 -5.62
CA LEU A 2 9.68 13.03 -5.29
C LEU A 2 9.68 13.94 -6.52
N GLU A 3 10.79 14.09 -7.19
CA GLU A 3 10.93 14.87 -8.43
C GLU A 3 10.11 14.27 -9.58
N GLU A 4 10.13 12.95 -9.74
CA GLU A 4 9.49 12.23 -10.83
C GLU A 4 7.95 12.38 -10.82
N PHE A 5 7.35 12.52 -9.64
CA PHE A 5 5.90 12.64 -9.46
C PHE A 5 5.46 13.96 -8.82
N ASP A 6 6.35 14.94 -8.75
CA ASP A 6 6.10 16.26 -8.15
C ASP A 6 5.47 16.18 -6.76
N ILE A 7 6.04 15.35 -5.88
CA ILE A 7 5.54 15.17 -4.53
C ILE A 7 6.08 16.28 -3.63
N PRO A 8 5.23 17.11 -3.01
CA PRO A 8 5.67 18.20 -2.15
C PRO A 8 6.36 17.68 -0.88
N GLU A 9 7.42 18.37 -0.47
CA GLU A 9 8.21 17.99 0.71
C GLU A 9 7.40 17.98 2.03
N HIS A 10 6.38 18.81 2.15
CA HIS A 10 5.56 18.88 3.36
C HIS A 10 4.76 17.58 3.66
N LEU A 11 4.60 16.69 2.65
CA LEU A 11 3.99 15.38 2.82
C LEU A 11 4.94 14.35 3.44
N LEU A 12 6.25 14.64 3.47
CA LEU A 12 7.23 13.78 4.11
C LEU A 12 7.18 13.94 5.63
N LYS A 13 6.98 12.86 6.33
CA LYS A 13 6.98 12.80 7.80
C LYS A 13 8.35 12.48 8.38
N ALA A 14 9.14 11.67 7.66
CA ALA A 14 10.52 11.36 8.02
C ALA A 14 11.36 11.12 6.76
N ARG A 15 12.69 11.28 6.92
CA ARG A 15 13.70 11.00 5.88
C ARG A 15 14.67 9.97 6.43
N ILE A 16 14.43 8.73 6.10
CA ILE A 16 15.19 7.59 6.59
C ILE A 16 16.53 7.51 5.87
N ARG A 17 17.60 7.39 6.64
CA ARG A 17 18.98 7.36 6.14
C ARG A 17 19.68 6.03 6.34
N SER A 18 19.04 5.09 7.06
CA SER A 18 19.56 3.75 7.27
C SER A 18 18.44 2.73 7.45
N ALA A 19 18.76 1.47 7.27
CA ALA A 19 17.90 0.35 7.62
C ALA A 19 18.66 -0.62 8.52
N ARG A 20 18.02 -1.11 9.57
CA ARG A 20 18.53 -2.20 10.40
C ARG A 20 17.79 -3.49 10.08
N MET A 21 18.53 -4.51 9.73
CA MET A 21 18.01 -5.86 9.51
C MET A 21 18.40 -6.75 10.68
N VAL A 22 17.40 -7.34 11.34
CA VAL A 22 17.63 -8.29 12.46
C VAL A 22 17.38 -9.71 11.98
N SER A 23 18.39 -10.56 12.08
CA SER A 23 18.35 -11.94 11.64
C SER A 23 17.47 -12.83 12.54
N PRO A 24 17.15 -14.07 12.12
CA PRO A 24 16.43 -15.04 12.95
C PRO A 24 17.14 -15.35 14.29
N ARG A 25 18.47 -15.17 14.34
CA ARG A 25 19.29 -15.41 15.56
C ARG A 25 19.47 -14.17 16.42
N GLY A 26 18.90 -13.02 16.03
CA GLY A 26 19.03 -11.76 16.76
C GLY A 26 20.26 -10.93 16.40
N GLU A 27 21.09 -11.39 15.45
CA GLU A 27 22.19 -10.56 14.94
C GLU A 27 21.63 -9.43 14.09
N SER A 28 22.20 -8.24 14.19
CA SER A 28 21.75 -7.07 13.43
C SER A 28 22.85 -6.50 12.54
N VAL A 29 22.42 -5.95 11.40
CA VAL A 29 23.26 -5.22 10.46
C VAL A 29 22.59 -3.91 10.13
N ASP A 30 23.30 -2.80 10.32
CA ASP A 30 22.89 -1.49 9.89
C ASP A 30 23.39 -1.23 8.45
N MET A 31 22.46 -0.84 7.58
CA MET A 31 22.75 -0.54 6.18
C MET A 31 22.51 0.96 5.95
N PRO A 32 23.56 1.77 5.82
CA PRO A 32 23.40 3.18 5.49
C PRO A 32 22.83 3.35 4.06
N ILE A 33 22.06 4.41 3.87
CA ILE A 33 21.53 4.82 2.56
C ILE A 33 22.34 6.04 2.11
N ASP A 34 23.41 5.80 1.36
CA ASP A 34 24.34 6.83 0.94
C ASP A 34 23.78 7.70 -0.19
N GLY A 35 23.93 9.01 -0.06
CA GLY A 35 23.59 9.99 -1.11
C GLY A 35 22.09 10.20 -1.36
N THR A 36 21.22 9.50 -0.62
CA THR A 36 19.76 9.60 -0.75
C THR A 36 19.03 9.31 0.57
N PHE A 37 17.72 9.16 0.55
CA PHE A 37 16.92 8.77 1.70
C PHE A 37 15.63 8.05 1.24
N VAL A 38 14.99 7.33 2.15
CA VAL A 38 13.62 6.84 1.98
C VAL A 38 12.66 7.82 2.66
N GLY A 39 11.76 8.41 1.86
CA GLY A 39 10.74 9.33 2.38
C GLY A 39 9.54 8.57 2.95
N MET A 40 9.18 8.87 4.19
CA MET A 40 7.99 8.30 4.83
C MET A 40 6.83 9.28 4.68
N VAL A 41 5.65 8.75 4.32
CA VAL A 41 4.41 9.55 4.16
C VAL A 41 3.30 8.94 4.99
N ASP A 42 2.39 9.78 5.47
CA ASP A 42 1.14 9.33 6.07
C ASP A 42 0.05 9.24 4.99
N ARG A 43 -0.55 8.05 4.84
CA ARG A 43 -1.54 7.76 3.80
C ARG A 43 -2.85 8.53 3.96
N ASP A 44 -3.19 8.96 5.17
CA ASP A 44 -4.33 9.82 5.46
C ASP A 44 -4.16 11.27 4.97
N GLU A 45 -2.94 11.70 4.68
CA GLU A 45 -2.64 12.98 4.01
C GLU A 45 -2.27 12.78 2.53
N PHE A 46 -1.44 11.79 2.23
CA PHE A 46 -0.91 11.54 0.89
C PHE A 46 -2.00 11.12 -0.10
N ASP A 47 -2.88 10.19 0.28
CA ASP A 47 -3.95 9.72 -0.60
C ASP A 47 -5.00 10.80 -0.92
N PRO A 48 -5.47 11.62 0.04
CA PRO A 48 -6.30 12.79 -0.26
C PRO A 48 -5.62 13.78 -1.20
N TRP A 49 -4.33 14.07 -0.98
CA TRP A 49 -3.58 14.97 -1.85
C TRP A 49 -3.54 14.48 -3.30
N LEU A 50 -3.31 13.18 -3.53
CA LEU A 50 -3.35 12.59 -4.88
C LEU A 50 -4.74 12.70 -5.52
N ARG A 51 -5.82 12.47 -4.76
CA ARG A 51 -7.19 12.63 -5.26
C ARG A 51 -7.52 14.09 -5.61
N ASP A 52 -7.11 15.02 -4.78
CA ASP A 52 -7.28 16.46 -5.05
C ASP A 52 -6.49 16.88 -6.29
N ARG A 53 -5.28 16.34 -6.48
CA ARG A 53 -4.48 16.58 -7.69
C ARG A 53 -5.21 16.08 -8.94
N ALA A 54 -5.79 14.88 -8.90
CA ALA A 54 -6.59 14.36 -9.99
C ALA A 54 -7.83 15.22 -10.27
N GLY A 55 -8.54 15.65 -9.22
CA GLY A 55 -9.70 16.56 -9.35
C GLY A 55 -9.32 17.90 -10.00
N ARG A 56 -8.20 18.51 -9.59
CA ARG A 56 -7.67 19.74 -10.20
C ARG A 56 -7.25 19.56 -11.67
N ALA A 57 -6.88 18.34 -12.05
CA ALA A 57 -6.57 17.98 -13.43
C ALA A 57 -7.83 17.65 -14.28
N GLY A 58 -9.04 17.78 -13.71
CA GLY A 58 -10.30 17.61 -14.42
C GLY A 58 -10.99 16.26 -14.21
N ALA A 59 -10.53 15.42 -13.28
CA ALA A 59 -11.20 14.17 -12.96
C ALA A 59 -12.38 14.42 -11.99
N ASP A 60 -13.53 13.78 -12.25
CA ASP A 60 -14.65 13.74 -11.31
C ASP A 60 -14.35 12.72 -10.20
N VAL A 61 -14.22 13.21 -8.97
CA VAL A 61 -13.93 12.38 -7.79
C VAL A 61 -15.23 11.98 -7.10
N VAL A 62 -15.57 10.71 -7.17
CA VAL A 62 -16.81 10.14 -6.59
C VAL A 62 -16.49 9.14 -5.49
N ALA A 63 -17.05 9.35 -4.28
CA ALA A 63 -16.96 8.40 -3.19
C ALA A 63 -17.97 7.25 -3.37
N GLY A 64 -17.48 6.06 -3.64
CA GLY A 64 -18.31 4.88 -3.90
C GLY A 64 -17.61 3.56 -3.63
N VAL A 65 -18.37 2.48 -3.74
CA VAL A 65 -17.90 1.09 -3.66
C VAL A 65 -18.29 0.38 -4.94
N PHE A 66 -17.32 -0.10 -5.68
CA PHE A 66 -17.53 -0.91 -6.88
C PHE A 66 -18.43 -2.12 -6.60
N LYS A 67 -19.34 -2.45 -7.50
CA LYS A 67 -20.26 -3.58 -7.40
C LYS A 67 -20.11 -4.56 -8.56
N SER A 68 -20.15 -4.07 -9.78
CA SER A 68 -20.08 -4.91 -10.97
C SER A 68 -19.63 -4.12 -12.19
N LEU A 69 -19.24 -4.85 -13.19
CA LEU A 69 -18.86 -4.34 -14.49
C LEU A 69 -19.38 -5.31 -15.57
N CYS A 70 -19.89 -4.78 -16.66
CA CYS A 70 -20.25 -5.54 -17.86
C CYS A 70 -19.96 -4.73 -19.11
N TYR A 71 -19.90 -5.41 -20.24
CA TYR A 71 -19.73 -4.76 -21.55
C TYR A 71 -21.08 -4.50 -22.22
N GLU A 72 -21.25 -3.32 -22.78
CA GLU A 72 -22.36 -2.90 -23.63
C GLU A 72 -21.78 -2.48 -24.99
N GLY A 73 -21.62 -3.45 -25.89
CA GLY A 73 -20.86 -3.27 -27.14
C GLY A 73 -19.37 -3.03 -26.83
N ASP A 74 -18.83 -1.89 -27.27
CA ASP A 74 -17.44 -1.48 -27.03
C ASP A 74 -17.28 -0.64 -25.78
N LEU A 75 -18.34 -0.35 -25.06
CA LEU A 75 -18.33 0.41 -23.84
C LEU A 75 -18.39 -0.50 -22.61
N VAL A 76 -17.85 -0.01 -21.48
CA VAL A 76 -17.88 -0.65 -20.18
C VAL A 76 -18.91 0.03 -19.31
N SER A 77 -19.93 -0.72 -18.88
CA SER A 77 -20.94 -0.27 -17.92
C SER A 77 -20.49 -0.69 -16.51
N LEU A 78 -20.19 0.29 -15.65
CA LEU A 78 -19.71 0.10 -14.29
C LEU A 78 -20.74 0.52 -13.27
N THR A 79 -21.10 -0.36 -12.36
CA THR A 79 -22.05 -0.10 -11.28
C THR A 79 -21.31 0.06 -9.96
N TYR A 80 -21.64 1.11 -9.22
CA TYR A 80 -21.11 1.38 -7.89
C TYR A 80 -22.18 1.83 -6.92
N GLN A 81 -21.93 1.67 -5.62
CA GLN A 81 -22.77 2.17 -4.54
C GLN A 81 -22.14 3.40 -3.92
N THR A 82 -22.87 4.52 -3.88
CA THR A 82 -22.36 5.76 -3.27
C THR A 82 -22.16 5.62 -1.77
N LYS A 83 -21.10 6.25 -1.22
CA LYS A 83 -20.85 6.36 0.23
C LYS A 83 -21.52 7.64 0.78
N LYS A 84 -22.84 7.65 0.86
CA LYS A 84 -23.67 8.74 1.43
C LYS A 84 -24.56 8.17 2.54
N GLU A 85 -25.20 9.04 3.33
CA GLU A 85 -26.18 8.62 4.36
C GLU A 85 -27.28 7.72 3.79
N ASN A 86 -27.75 8.03 2.57
CA ASN A 86 -28.66 7.19 1.81
C ASN A 86 -27.92 6.60 0.60
N PRO A 87 -27.30 5.41 0.72
CA PRO A 87 -26.55 4.80 -0.36
C PRO A 87 -27.44 4.51 -1.57
N ARG A 88 -27.00 4.93 -2.75
CA ARG A 88 -27.69 4.66 -4.03
C ARG A 88 -26.77 3.84 -4.92
N THR A 89 -27.36 2.95 -5.68
CA THR A 89 -26.66 2.27 -6.76
C THR A 89 -26.72 3.18 -7.99
N GLU A 90 -25.56 3.48 -8.53
CA GLU A 90 -25.39 4.29 -9.74
C GLU A 90 -24.60 3.51 -10.78
N THR A 91 -24.86 3.80 -12.04
CA THR A 91 -24.15 3.18 -13.16
C THR A 91 -23.57 4.27 -14.03
N VAL A 92 -22.32 4.08 -14.45
CA VAL A 92 -21.62 4.96 -15.40
C VAL A 92 -21.13 4.12 -16.57
N THR A 93 -21.10 4.71 -17.74
CA THR A 93 -20.58 4.11 -18.94
C THR A 93 -19.26 4.77 -19.30
N ALA A 94 -18.25 3.96 -19.60
CA ALA A 94 -16.89 4.41 -19.92
C ALA A 94 -16.36 3.69 -21.17
N ARG A 95 -15.40 4.32 -21.84
CA ARG A 95 -14.67 3.69 -22.97
C ARG A 95 -13.62 2.69 -22.45
N SER A 96 -13.10 2.92 -21.24
CA SER A 96 -12.12 2.05 -20.58
C SER A 96 -12.21 2.15 -19.06
N VAL A 97 -11.66 1.16 -18.34
CA VAL A 97 -11.61 1.13 -16.88
C VAL A 97 -10.23 0.73 -16.40
N ILE A 98 -9.69 1.46 -15.44
CA ILE A 98 -8.47 1.10 -14.70
C ILE A 98 -8.89 0.67 -13.28
N GLY A 99 -8.70 -0.60 -12.95
CA GLY A 99 -8.88 -1.13 -11.60
C GLY A 99 -7.64 -0.86 -10.74
N ALA A 100 -7.76 0.08 -9.79
CA ALA A 100 -6.70 0.43 -8.83
C ALA A 100 -7.22 0.30 -7.39
N ASP A 101 -8.03 -0.73 -7.13
CA ASP A 101 -8.81 -0.93 -5.92
C ASP A 101 -8.11 -1.85 -4.89
N GLY A 102 -6.79 -1.99 -5.00
CA GLY A 102 -5.91 -2.59 -3.98
C GLY A 102 -5.80 -4.11 -4.07
N ALA A 103 -5.06 -4.72 -3.14
CA ALA A 103 -4.64 -6.11 -3.14
C ALA A 103 -5.76 -7.17 -3.20
N ARG A 104 -6.98 -6.80 -2.88
CA ARG A 104 -8.17 -7.66 -3.02
C ARG A 104 -9.13 -7.11 -4.07
N SER A 105 -8.58 -6.58 -5.15
CA SER A 105 -9.31 -5.93 -6.23
C SER A 105 -10.59 -6.66 -6.61
N ALA A 106 -11.71 -5.96 -6.51
CA ALA A 106 -12.99 -6.46 -6.98
C ALA A 106 -13.07 -6.37 -8.51
N VAL A 107 -12.43 -5.37 -9.12
CA VAL A 107 -12.31 -5.25 -10.57
C VAL A 107 -11.51 -6.43 -11.12
N ALA A 108 -10.31 -6.71 -10.58
CA ALA A 108 -9.50 -7.83 -11.04
C ALA A 108 -10.25 -9.16 -11.00
N ARG A 109 -10.99 -9.44 -9.91
CA ARG A 109 -11.72 -10.70 -9.75
C ARG A 109 -12.83 -10.93 -10.78
N VAL A 110 -13.37 -9.89 -11.37
CA VAL A 110 -14.43 -10.02 -12.37
C VAL A 110 -13.91 -9.91 -13.80
N THR A 111 -12.67 -9.43 -14.01
CA THR A 111 -12.13 -9.16 -15.34
C THR A 111 -10.85 -9.94 -15.68
N ILE A 112 -10.01 -10.25 -14.70
CA ILE A 112 -8.70 -10.88 -14.93
C ILE A 112 -8.74 -12.35 -14.53
N PRO A 113 -8.42 -13.28 -15.45
CA PRO A 113 -8.35 -14.70 -15.13
C PRO A 113 -7.37 -14.99 -13.99
N ASP A 114 -7.78 -15.85 -13.05
CA ASP A 114 -6.98 -16.31 -11.91
C ASP A 114 -6.59 -15.21 -10.90
N ALA A 115 -7.22 -14.04 -10.92
CA ALA A 115 -6.91 -12.93 -10.00
C ALA A 115 -7.05 -13.32 -8.52
N GLU A 116 -8.00 -14.20 -8.20
CA GLU A 116 -8.24 -14.71 -6.85
C GLU A 116 -7.11 -15.62 -6.31
N LYS A 117 -6.22 -16.10 -7.19
CA LYS A 117 -5.06 -16.93 -6.85
C LYS A 117 -3.82 -16.13 -6.47
N THR A 118 -3.87 -14.80 -6.57
CA THR A 118 -2.75 -13.94 -6.18
C THR A 118 -2.45 -14.12 -4.69
N PRO A 119 -1.24 -14.59 -4.32
CA PRO A 119 -0.88 -14.77 -2.92
C PRO A 119 -0.72 -13.42 -2.22
N TRP A 120 -1.09 -13.37 -0.94
CA TRP A 120 -0.97 -12.18 -0.11
C TRP A 120 -0.68 -12.55 1.35
N VAL A 121 -0.04 -11.63 2.06
CA VAL A 121 0.08 -11.66 3.53
C VAL A 121 -0.89 -10.64 4.12
N LEU A 122 -1.43 -10.93 5.29
CA LEU A 122 -2.17 -9.94 6.07
C LEU A 122 -1.15 -9.17 6.92
N ALA A 123 -0.99 -7.90 6.62
CA ALA A 123 -0.26 -6.96 7.45
C ALA A 123 -1.18 -6.41 8.54
N TYR A 124 -0.65 -6.28 9.76
CA TYR A 124 -1.27 -5.56 10.87
C TYR A 124 -0.23 -4.65 11.50
N HIS A 125 -0.60 -3.40 11.75
CA HIS A 125 0.28 -2.44 12.42
C HIS A 125 -0.47 -1.49 13.34
N GLU A 126 0.30 -0.91 14.25
CA GLU A 126 -0.15 0.16 15.13
C GLU A 126 0.67 1.41 14.83
N ILE A 127 0.00 2.53 14.65
CA ILE A 127 0.64 3.84 14.66
C ILE A 127 0.67 4.31 16.10
N ILE A 128 1.87 4.50 16.61
CA ILE A 128 2.12 4.93 18.00
C ILE A 128 2.77 6.30 18.02
N GLU A 129 2.55 7.04 19.09
CA GLU A 129 3.32 8.26 19.42
C GLU A 129 4.62 7.85 20.12
N VAL A 130 5.76 8.25 19.56
CA VAL A 130 7.07 7.93 20.13
C VAL A 130 7.34 8.87 21.32
N PRO A 131 7.66 8.34 22.52
CA PRO A 131 8.05 9.16 23.66
C PRO A 131 9.32 9.99 23.37
N GLU A 132 9.37 11.22 23.86
CA GLU A 132 10.51 12.13 23.64
C GLU A 132 11.79 11.65 24.33
N ASP A 133 11.65 10.87 25.37
CA ASP A 133 12.74 10.29 26.19
C ASP A 133 13.18 8.89 25.75
N GLN A 134 12.70 8.43 24.61
CA GLN A 134 13.02 7.10 24.08
C GLN A 134 14.53 6.94 23.83
N SER A 135 15.09 5.82 24.25
CA SER A 135 16.50 5.47 24.00
C SER A 135 16.77 5.29 22.50
N TRP A 136 17.81 5.96 22.01
CA TRP A 136 18.27 5.84 20.62
C TRP A 136 18.79 4.44 20.26
N ASP A 137 19.22 3.64 21.23
CA ASP A 137 19.64 2.26 21.00
C ASP A 137 18.48 1.37 20.57
N ALA A 138 17.31 1.61 21.15
CA ALA A 138 16.09 0.84 20.86
C ALA A 138 15.27 1.40 19.68
N TYR A 139 15.28 2.74 19.50
CA TYR A 139 14.54 3.43 18.44
C TYR A 139 15.37 4.57 17.86
N ASP A 140 15.47 4.63 16.55
CA ASP A 140 16.15 5.69 15.80
C ASP A 140 15.17 6.31 14.80
N PRO A 141 14.85 7.62 14.87
CA PRO A 141 13.90 8.28 13.98
C PRO A 141 14.34 8.36 12.52
N ASP A 142 15.62 8.13 12.23
CA ASP A 142 16.18 8.15 10.88
C ASP A 142 16.47 6.74 10.33
N ARG A 143 15.99 5.67 11.03
CA ARG A 143 16.26 4.28 10.65
C ARG A 143 14.99 3.43 10.61
N CYS A 144 14.81 2.69 9.52
CA CYS A 144 13.81 1.64 9.43
C CYS A 144 14.36 0.32 9.96
N ASP A 145 13.71 -0.25 10.95
CA ASP A 145 14.11 -1.51 11.53
C ASP A 145 13.18 -2.65 11.07
N VAL A 146 13.79 -3.78 10.65
CA VAL A 146 13.09 -4.96 10.11
C VAL A 146 13.60 -6.23 10.79
N TRP A 147 12.69 -7.05 11.31
CA TRP A 147 13.00 -8.32 11.99
C TRP A 147 12.54 -9.52 11.16
N TYR A 148 13.47 -10.34 10.74
CA TYR A 148 13.23 -11.65 10.11
C TYR A 148 13.24 -12.77 11.17
N GLN A 149 12.36 -12.66 12.16
CA GLN A 149 12.29 -13.61 13.28
C GLN A 149 10.96 -14.36 13.28
N GLY A 150 11.00 -15.69 13.18
CA GLY A 150 9.82 -16.54 13.12
C GLY A 150 8.86 -16.40 14.32
N ARG A 151 9.36 -15.95 15.49
CA ARG A 151 8.50 -15.63 16.65
C ARG A 151 7.64 -14.39 16.44
N LEU A 152 8.12 -13.42 15.62
CA LEU A 152 7.41 -12.18 15.30
C LEU A 152 6.60 -12.31 13.99
N SER A 153 7.16 -13.01 13.00
CA SER A 153 6.48 -13.32 11.75
C SER A 153 7.02 -14.63 11.19
N PRO A 154 6.19 -15.68 11.00
CA PRO A 154 6.66 -16.99 10.57
C PRO A 154 7.09 -17.05 9.09
N ASP A 155 6.58 -16.16 8.24
CA ASP A 155 6.70 -16.24 6.78
C ASP A 155 6.85 -14.87 6.09
N PHE A 156 6.97 -13.80 6.88
CA PHE A 156 7.21 -12.44 6.42
C PHE A 156 8.22 -11.75 7.35
N TYR A 157 7.99 -10.51 7.74
CA TYR A 157 8.82 -9.76 8.69
C TYR A 157 7.98 -8.91 9.65
N ALA A 158 8.62 -8.46 10.71
CA ALA A 158 8.11 -7.42 11.59
C ALA A 158 8.90 -6.13 11.38
N TRP A 159 8.31 -4.97 11.66
CA TRP A 159 8.95 -3.67 11.41
C TRP A 159 8.67 -2.62 12.47
N VAL A 160 9.60 -1.67 12.57
CA VAL A 160 9.42 -0.36 13.20
C VAL A 160 9.87 0.70 12.19
N PHE A 161 8.91 1.48 11.70
CA PHE A 161 9.14 2.51 10.70
C PHE A 161 8.79 3.89 11.25
N PRO A 162 9.77 4.80 11.37
CA PRO A 162 9.54 6.15 11.87
C PRO A 162 8.68 6.98 10.91
N HIS A 163 7.81 7.82 11.51
CA HIS A 163 6.98 8.81 10.81
C HIS A 163 7.01 10.14 11.58
N GLY A 164 8.19 10.70 11.81
CA GLY A 164 8.40 11.89 12.63
C GLY A 164 8.13 11.61 14.12
N ARG A 165 7.10 12.24 14.70
CA ARG A 165 6.70 12.01 16.11
C ARG A 165 5.95 10.69 16.33
N ASN A 166 5.63 9.98 15.26
CA ASN A 166 4.97 8.68 15.31
C ASN A 166 5.88 7.60 14.76
N ALA A 167 5.53 6.34 15.04
CA ALA A 167 6.11 5.19 14.36
C ALA A 167 5.02 4.19 13.98
N SER A 168 5.21 3.51 12.85
CA SER A 168 4.44 2.35 12.46
C SER A 168 5.14 1.11 12.99
N ILE A 169 4.51 0.37 13.90
CA ILE A 169 4.99 -0.92 14.38
C ILE A 169 4.06 -2.01 13.86
N GLY A 170 4.60 -2.97 13.13
CA GLY A 170 3.75 -3.96 12.49
C GLY A 170 4.42 -5.28 12.18
N VAL A 171 3.60 -6.20 11.71
CA VAL A 171 3.96 -7.54 11.25
C VAL A 171 3.09 -7.96 10.08
N GLY A 172 3.57 -8.87 9.25
CA GLY A 172 2.78 -9.52 8.23
C GLY A 172 2.85 -11.04 8.34
N SER A 173 1.78 -11.76 7.91
CA SER A 173 1.82 -13.21 7.75
C SER A 173 0.69 -13.70 6.85
N ALA A 174 0.93 -14.79 6.12
CA ALA A 174 -0.08 -15.55 5.39
C ALA A 174 -0.74 -16.65 6.27
N HIS A 175 -0.19 -16.93 7.44
CA HIS A 175 -0.71 -17.96 8.35
C HIS A 175 -1.99 -17.48 9.05
N LYS A 176 -3.09 -18.22 8.88
CA LYS A 176 -4.41 -17.87 9.44
C LYS A 176 -4.46 -17.91 10.97
N ASP A 177 -3.67 -18.79 11.59
CA ASP A 177 -3.64 -18.98 13.03
C ASP A 177 -2.60 -18.08 13.73
N PHE A 178 -1.96 -17.20 12.97
CA PHE A 178 -0.98 -16.27 13.49
C PHE A 178 -1.65 -15.06 14.17
N SER A 179 -1.25 -14.77 15.41
CA SER A 179 -1.75 -13.62 16.17
C SER A 179 -0.89 -12.38 15.95
N ALA A 180 -1.18 -11.62 14.89
CA ALA A 180 -0.46 -10.38 14.59
C ALA A 180 -0.48 -9.37 15.76
N LYS A 181 -1.58 -9.28 16.52
CA LYS A 181 -1.67 -8.41 17.69
C LYS A 181 -0.71 -8.81 18.81
N ALA A 182 -0.60 -10.11 19.11
CA ALA A 182 0.34 -10.60 20.12
C ALA A 182 1.79 -10.37 19.67
N SER A 183 2.06 -10.54 18.39
CA SER A 183 3.39 -10.31 17.83
C SER A 183 3.80 -8.83 17.86
N VAL A 184 2.88 -7.91 17.52
CA VAL A 184 3.15 -6.46 17.65
C VAL A 184 3.39 -6.07 19.11
N ALA A 185 2.64 -6.65 20.06
CA ALA A 185 2.87 -6.40 21.50
C ALA A 185 4.26 -6.89 21.93
N ALA A 186 4.68 -8.06 21.51
CA ALA A 186 6.03 -8.59 21.76
C ALA A 186 7.13 -7.72 21.12
N LEU A 187 6.92 -7.25 19.90
CA LEU A 187 7.86 -6.33 19.25
C LEU A 187 7.97 -5.01 19.99
N ARG A 188 6.87 -4.44 20.48
CA ARG A 188 6.85 -3.22 21.30
C ARG A 188 7.66 -3.39 22.60
N GLU A 189 7.55 -4.57 23.21
CA GLU A 189 8.35 -4.92 24.39
C GLU A 189 9.85 -4.97 24.05
N ASP A 190 10.22 -5.66 22.97
CA ASP A 190 11.61 -5.79 22.51
C ASP A 190 12.29 -4.42 22.24
N VAL A 191 11.53 -3.46 21.73
CA VAL A 191 12.06 -2.13 21.39
C VAL A 191 11.75 -1.06 22.42
N GLY A 192 11.24 -1.43 23.60
CA GLY A 192 10.98 -0.51 24.71
C GLY A 192 9.83 0.47 24.46
N LEU A 193 8.89 0.17 23.59
CA LEU A 193 7.76 1.02 23.21
C LEU A 193 6.41 0.52 23.76
N THR A 194 6.42 -0.30 24.81
CA THR A 194 5.20 -0.89 25.41
C THR A 194 4.22 0.18 25.87
N GLU A 195 4.71 1.22 26.56
CA GLU A 195 3.89 2.30 27.12
C GLU A 195 3.53 3.41 26.11
N ALA A 196 4.06 3.33 24.88
CA ALA A 196 3.77 4.32 23.86
C ALA A 196 2.27 4.34 23.49
N THR A 197 1.70 5.53 23.38
CA THR A 197 0.27 5.71 23.07
C THR A 197 -0.04 5.24 21.65
N THR A 198 -0.94 4.28 21.50
CA THR A 198 -1.45 3.87 20.19
C THR A 198 -2.48 4.86 19.67
N LYS A 199 -2.21 5.51 18.55
CA LYS A 199 -3.12 6.43 17.88
C LYS A 199 -4.10 5.72 16.96
N ARG A 200 -3.62 4.68 16.22
CA ARG A 200 -4.41 3.99 15.20
C ARG A 200 -3.95 2.55 15.06
N LYS A 201 -4.87 1.65 14.74
CA LYS A 201 -4.62 0.23 14.44
C LYS A 201 -5.20 -0.08 13.08
N GLU A 202 -4.40 -0.68 12.22
CA GLU A 202 -4.79 -0.95 10.84
C GLU A 202 -4.36 -2.35 10.41
N GLY A 203 -5.05 -2.88 9.43
CA GLY A 203 -4.68 -4.13 8.78
C GLY A 203 -5.06 -4.10 7.31
N ALA A 204 -4.15 -4.55 6.47
CA ALA A 204 -4.36 -4.62 5.04
C ALA A 204 -3.64 -5.84 4.44
N PRO A 205 -4.19 -6.45 3.38
CA PRO A 205 -3.46 -7.42 2.61
C PRO A 205 -2.35 -6.74 1.80
N ILE A 206 -1.19 -7.39 1.72
CA ILE A 206 -0.07 -7.02 0.84
C ILE A 206 0.06 -8.15 -0.18
N PRO A 207 -0.05 -7.90 -1.48
CA PRO A 207 0.15 -8.93 -2.48
C PRO A 207 1.62 -9.33 -2.53
N MET A 208 1.91 -10.60 -2.80
CA MET A 208 3.26 -11.14 -2.76
C MET A 208 3.81 -11.49 -4.14
N LYS A 209 2.99 -11.35 -5.17
CA LYS A 209 3.39 -11.72 -6.54
C LYS A 209 2.52 -10.99 -7.56
N PRO A 210 3.12 -10.38 -8.59
CA PRO A 210 2.37 -9.83 -9.71
C PRO A 210 1.57 -10.90 -10.44
N MET A 211 0.38 -10.54 -10.90
CA MET A 211 -0.42 -11.38 -11.79
C MET A 211 0.31 -11.59 -13.12
N LYS A 212 0.00 -12.68 -13.81
CA LYS A 212 0.56 -12.94 -15.15
C LYS A 212 -0.03 -12.03 -16.22
N ARG A 213 -1.24 -11.55 -15.98
CA ARG A 213 -2.01 -10.73 -16.91
C ARG A 213 -2.66 -9.59 -16.13
N TRP A 214 -2.60 -8.38 -16.68
CA TRP A 214 -3.07 -7.16 -16.04
C TRP A 214 -4.19 -6.47 -16.80
N ASP A 215 -4.65 -7.06 -17.90
CA ASP A 215 -5.75 -6.59 -18.74
C ASP A 215 -6.69 -7.75 -19.06
N ASP A 216 -7.90 -7.43 -19.50
CA ASP A 216 -8.88 -8.42 -19.93
C ASP A 216 -8.84 -8.70 -21.45
N GLY A 217 -7.89 -8.10 -22.17
CA GLY A 217 -7.76 -8.17 -23.62
C GLY A 217 -8.77 -7.30 -24.37
N ARG A 218 -9.43 -6.36 -23.68
CA ARG A 218 -10.40 -5.42 -24.25
C ARG A 218 -10.15 -4.02 -23.66
N ALA A 219 -11.02 -3.52 -22.79
CA ALA A 219 -11.00 -2.15 -22.30
C ALA A 219 -10.79 -2.01 -20.79
N VAL A 220 -10.41 -3.07 -20.09
CA VAL A 220 -10.16 -3.06 -18.65
C VAL A 220 -8.76 -3.51 -18.34
N LEU A 221 -8.04 -2.74 -17.52
CA LEU A 221 -6.76 -3.15 -16.94
C LEU A 221 -6.73 -2.90 -15.43
N VAL A 222 -5.78 -3.55 -14.74
CA VAL A 222 -5.54 -3.37 -13.30
C VAL A 222 -4.12 -2.86 -13.05
N SER A 223 -3.94 -2.11 -11.94
CA SER A 223 -2.71 -1.36 -11.67
C SER A 223 -2.33 -1.43 -10.19
N GLY A 224 -1.03 -1.37 -9.90
CA GLY A 224 -0.49 -1.41 -8.53
C GLY A 224 -0.86 -2.69 -7.78
N ASP A 225 -1.25 -2.59 -6.52
CA ASP A 225 -1.64 -3.73 -5.69
C ASP A 225 -2.80 -4.54 -6.30
N ALA A 226 -3.67 -3.92 -7.10
CA ALA A 226 -4.75 -4.62 -7.79
C ALA A 226 -4.22 -5.59 -8.87
N ALA A 227 -3.03 -5.33 -9.40
CA ALA A 227 -2.28 -6.23 -10.29
C ALA A 227 -1.28 -7.12 -9.53
N GLY A 228 -1.23 -7.03 -8.19
CA GLY A 228 -0.30 -7.76 -7.35
C GLY A 228 1.11 -7.16 -7.30
N VAL A 229 1.27 -5.88 -7.66
CA VAL A 229 2.59 -5.27 -7.85
C VAL A 229 3.02 -4.50 -6.61
N VAL A 230 4.02 -5.06 -5.92
CA VAL A 230 4.79 -4.45 -4.83
C VAL A 230 6.23 -4.91 -4.94
N ALA A 231 7.16 -4.26 -4.24
CA ALA A 231 8.52 -4.77 -4.09
C ALA A 231 8.50 -6.13 -3.36
N PRO A 232 8.98 -7.22 -3.97
CA PRO A 232 8.79 -8.56 -3.40
C PRO A 232 9.55 -8.76 -2.09
N ALA A 233 10.65 -8.05 -1.88
CA ALA A 233 11.49 -8.19 -0.68
C ALA A 233 11.01 -7.35 0.50
N SER A 234 10.40 -6.18 0.25
CA SER A 234 10.03 -5.22 1.29
C SER A 234 8.52 -5.00 1.44
N GLY A 235 7.70 -5.47 0.50
CA GLY A 235 6.27 -5.15 0.47
C GLY A 235 5.99 -3.66 0.20
N GLU A 236 7.01 -2.86 -0.20
CA GLU A 236 6.84 -1.45 -0.56
C GLU A 236 5.98 -1.37 -1.83
N GLY A 237 4.88 -0.62 -1.77
CA GLY A 237 3.88 -0.54 -2.84
C GLY A 237 3.66 0.88 -3.37
N ILE A 238 4.05 1.94 -2.67
CA ILE A 238 3.70 3.32 -3.04
C ILE A 238 4.36 3.72 -4.35
N TYR A 239 5.69 3.51 -4.47
CA TYR A 239 6.40 3.79 -5.71
C TYR A 239 5.83 3.01 -6.90
N TYR A 240 5.64 1.71 -6.70
CA TYR A 240 5.11 0.83 -7.74
C TYR A 240 3.68 1.18 -8.13
N ALA A 241 2.82 1.55 -7.17
CA ALA A 241 1.46 1.99 -7.46
C ALA A 241 1.45 3.26 -8.32
N MET A 242 2.31 4.23 -8.02
CA MET A 242 2.43 5.47 -8.79
C MET A 242 3.00 5.21 -10.20
N LEU A 243 4.05 4.39 -10.30
CA LEU A 243 4.64 4.00 -11.59
C LEU A 243 3.63 3.23 -12.45
N CYS A 244 2.96 2.22 -11.86
CA CYS A 244 1.92 1.46 -12.54
C CYS A 244 0.73 2.35 -12.95
N GLY A 245 0.36 3.34 -12.12
CA GLY A 245 -0.67 4.31 -12.46
C GLY A 245 -0.32 5.13 -13.71
N ARG A 246 0.92 5.59 -13.83
CA ARG A 246 1.41 6.28 -15.03
C ARG A 246 1.40 5.37 -16.26
N LEU A 247 1.97 4.16 -16.14
CA LEU A 247 1.99 3.19 -17.24
C LEU A 247 0.57 2.78 -17.67
N ALA A 248 -0.36 2.65 -16.72
CA ALA A 248 -1.76 2.38 -17.00
C ALA A 248 -2.43 3.52 -17.77
N ALA A 249 -2.13 4.77 -17.40
CA ALA A 249 -2.64 5.94 -18.10
C ALA A 249 -2.09 6.01 -19.54
N ASP A 250 -0.80 5.76 -19.73
CA ASP A 250 -0.16 5.75 -21.06
C ASP A 250 -0.76 4.64 -21.95
N ALA A 251 -0.93 3.43 -21.42
CA ALA A 251 -1.54 2.31 -22.13
C ALA A 251 -3.00 2.61 -22.53
N MET A 252 -3.79 3.16 -21.59
CA MET A 252 -5.19 3.52 -21.89
C MET A 252 -5.30 4.70 -22.85
N HIS A 253 -4.37 5.64 -22.81
CA HIS A 253 -4.33 6.72 -23.79
C HIS A 253 -4.11 6.16 -25.21
N GLY A 254 -3.11 5.29 -25.39
CA GLY A 254 -2.88 4.61 -26.67
C GLY A 254 -4.10 3.82 -27.16
N PHE A 255 -4.71 3.01 -26.28
CA PHE A 255 -5.94 2.28 -26.58
C PHE A 255 -7.09 3.20 -27.02
N LEU A 256 -7.29 4.32 -26.35
CA LEU A 256 -8.36 5.26 -26.67
C LEU A 256 -8.15 6.02 -27.98
N GLU A 257 -6.89 6.14 -28.46
CA GLU A 257 -6.55 6.75 -29.76
C GLU A 257 -6.65 5.75 -30.91
N THR A 258 -6.20 4.51 -30.70
CA THR A 258 -6.03 3.52 -31.78
C THR A 258 -7.10 2.45 -31.79
N GLY A 259 -7.73 2.17 -30.67
CA GLY A 259 -8.66 1.05 -30.48
C GLY A 259 -7.97 -0.30 -30.25
N ASP A 260 -6.62 -0.30 -30.11
CA ASP A 260 -5.79 -1.49 -29.95
C ASP A 260 -4.87 -1.39 -28.71
#